data_f3be451b29ee3869391112c441e34765
#
_entry.id   f3be451b29ee3869391112c441e34765
#
_cell.length_a   1.000
_cell.length_b   1.000
_cell.length_c   1.000
_cell.angle_alpha   90.00
_cell.angle_beta   90.00
_cell.angle_gamma   90.00
#
_symmetry.space_group_name_H-M   'P 1'
#
loop_
_entity.id
_entity.type
_entity.pdbx_description
1 polymer ?
#
loop_
_entity_poly.entity_id
_entity_poly.type
_entity_poly.pdbx_seq_one_letter_code
_entity_poly.pdbx_strand_id
1 'polypeptide(L)'
;VEAAYLRRLGCIACPEHGPRHMKAGISMRQLSELRRRVDRLNQQYQGKLTVLMGLESNLISLEGELDVPEAYREYFDILLMGFHLSARPTTLSECWMFQIANPWAEQRYSERYRQKATEAYLRAIEKNRFDILVHPGLHWPLEYQKIAEACQAYGVAMEISARPKHLIFNENQTRQMAETGVQFVIDSDGHKPEEIGRVQSAIDFAER
;
A
#
# COMPACT_ATOMS: atom_id res chain seq x y z
N VAL A 1 6.59 -4.30 -17.03
CA VAL A 1 6.35 -5.69 -17.45
C VAL A 1 7.59 -6.29 -18.08
N GLU A 2 8.17 -5.68 -19.15
CA GLU A 2 9.36 -6.21 -19.82
C GLU A 2 10.55 -6.40 -18.86
N ALA A 3 10.81 -5.46 -17.96
CA ALA A 3 11.85 -5.59 -16.94
C ALA A 3 11.63 -6.79 -16.00
N ALA A 4 10.38 -7.08 -15.65
CA ALA A 4 10.03 -8.26 -14.86
C ALA A 4 10.31 -9.56 -15.63
N TYR A 5 9.92 -9.60 -16.89
CA TYR A 5 10.20 -10.75 -17.77
C TYR A 5 11.70 -11.00 -17.92
N LEU A 6 12.49 -9.95 -18.20
CA LEU A 6 13.96 -10.05 -18.35
C LEU A 6 14.62 -10.52 -17.05
N ARG A 7 14.04 -10.24 -15.90
CA ARG A 7 14.50 -10.73 -14.59
C ARG A 7 13.95 -12.11 -14.21
N ARG A 8 13.20 -12.75 -15.11
CA ARG A 8 12.60 -14.07 -14.92
C ARG A 8 11.64 -14.13 -13.71
N LEU A 9 10.93 -13.03 -13.43
CA LEU A 9 9.85 -13.06 -12.45
C LEU A 9 8.68 -13.88 -13.02
N GLY A 10 8.05 -14.71 -12.20
CA GLY A 10 6.87 -15.48 -12.61
C GLY A 10 5.58 -14.66 -12.57
N CYS A 11 5.56 -13.61 -11.76
CA CYS A 11 4.42 -12.71 -11.59
C CYS A 11 4.88 -11.29 -11.26
N ILE A 12 4.09 -10.30 -11.69
CA ILE A 12 4.25 -8.89 -11.30
C ILE A 12 2.89 -8.26 -11.06
N ALA A 13 2.72 -7.56 -9.94
CA ALA A 13 1.62 -6.64 -9.76
C ALA A 13 2.03 -5.25 -10.27
N CYS A 14 1.11 -4.58 -10.97
CA CYS A 14 1.28 -3.22 -11.47
C CYS A 14 0.19 -2.34 -10.85
N PRO A 15 0.34 -1.90 -9.58
CA PRO A 15 -0.63 -1.05 -8.94
C PRO A 15 -0.53 0.40 -9.47
N GLU A 16 -1.68 0.95 -9.79
CA GLU A 16 -1.87 2.37 -10.05
C GLU A 16 -2.35 3.06 -8.77
N HIS A 17 -2.05 4.34 -8.58
CA HIS A 17 -2.59 5.07 -7.43
C HIS A 17 -4.09 5.32 -7.57
N GLY A 18 -4.78 5.28 -6.44
CA GLY A 18 -6.21 5.54 -6.34
C GLY A 18 -6.62 6.93 -6.86
N PRO A 19 -7.89 7.13 -7.22
CA PRO A 19 -8.36 8.29 -8.00
C PRO A 19 -8.26 9.63 -7.28
N ARG A 20 -8.10 9.64 -5.96
CA ARG A 20 -7.93 10.89 -5.20
C ARG A 20 -6.46 11.30 -5.02
N HIS A 21 -5.51 10.53 -5.53
CA HIS A 21 -4.12 10.93 -5.53
C HIS A 21 -3.88 12.05 -6.56
N MET A 22 -3.59 13.27 -6.10
CA MET A 22 -3.60 14.50 -6.91
C MET A 22 -2.59 14.52 -8.07
N LYS A 23 -1.48 13.77 -7.96
CA LYS A 23 -0.40 13.79 -8.96
C LYS A 23 -0.41 12.58 -9.90
N ALA A 24 -0.86 11.43 -9.41
CA ALA A 24 -0.69 10.16 -10.12
C ALA A 24 -1.95 9.26 -10.06
N GLY A 25 -3.09 9.82 -9.61
CA GLY A 25 -4.33 9.04 -9.47
C GLY A 25 -4.91 8.64 -10.81
N ILE A 26 -5.31 7.37 -10.91
CA ILE A 26 -6.00 6.84 -12.10
C ILE A 26 -7.44 7.35 -12.18
N SER A 27 -7.90 7.64 -13.40
CA SER A 27 -9.31 7.89 -13.63
C SER A 27 -10.10 6.58 -13.71
N MET A 28 -11.21 6.48 -12.97
CA MET A 28 -12.10 5.32 -13.04
C MET A 28 -12.65 5.06 -14.45
N ARG A 29 -12.71 6.08 -15.31
CA ARG A 29 -13.10 5.93 -16.72
C ARG A 29 -12.08 5.13 -17.55
N GLN A 30 -10.86 5.01 -17.10
CA GLN A 30 -9.77 4.31 -17.80
C GLN A 30 -9.65 2.84 -17.39
N LEU A 31 -10.39 2.37 -16.38
CA LEU A 31 -10.23 1.01 -15.83
C LEU A 31 -10.45 -0.08 -16.88
N SER A 32 -11.50 0.02 -17.68
CA SER A 32 -11.78 -0.99 -18.72
C SER A 32 -10.69 -1.06 -19.78
N GLU A 33 -10.07 0.08 -20.12
CA GLU A 33 -8.94 0.09 -21.04
C GLU A 33 -7.68 -0.48 -20.39
N LEU A 34 -7.42 -0.14 -19.12
CA LEU A 34 -6.29 -0.69 -18.37
C LEU A 34 -6.43 -2.22 -18.23
N ARG A 35 -7.62 -2.72 -17.90
CA ARG A 35 -7.90 -4.17 -17.82
C ARG A 35 -7.58 -4.84 -19.15
N ARG A 36 -8.08 -4.30 -20.27
CA ARG A 36 -7.77 -4.83 -21.61
C ARG A 36 -6.27 -4.83 -21.94
N ARG A 37 -5.52 -3.82 -21.46
CA ARG A 37 -4.05 -3.81 -21.64
C ARG A 37 -3.38 -4.91 -20.85
N VAL A 38 -3.77 -5.11 -19.59
CA VAL A 38 -3.25 -6.19 -18.76
C VAL A 38 -3.58 -7.55 -19.36
N ASP A 39 -4.80 -7.75 -19.87
CA ASP A 39 -5.21 -9.00 -20.53
C ASP A 39 -4.38 -9.29 -21.78
N ARG A 40 -4.10 -8.26 -22.61
CA ARG A 40 -3.20 -8.40 -23.77
C ARG A 40 -1.76 -8.75 -23.35
N LEU A 41 -1.25 -8.16 -22.27
CA LEU A 41 0.07 -8.51 -21.74
C LEU A 41 0.09 -9.96 -21.23
N ASN A 42 -0.94 -10.42 -20.55
CA ASN A 42 -1.05 -11.79 -20.11
C ASN A 42 -1.11 -12.79 -21.28
N GLN A 43 -1.75 -12.43 -22.39
CA GLN A 43 -1.71 -13.21 -23.62
C GLN A 43 -0.31 -13.24 -24.25
N GLN A 44 0.35 -12.07 -24.33
CA GLN A 44 1.70 -11.93 -24.89
C GLN A 44 2.75 -12.73 -24.11
N TYR A 45 2.64 -12.72 -22.77
CA TYR A 45 3.60 -13.38 -21.87
C TYR A 45 3.09 -14.73 -21.32
N GLN A 46 2.08 -15.33 -21.96
CA GLN A 46 1.45 -16.57 -21.50
C GLN A 46 2.46 -17.67 -21.17
N GLY A 47 2.35 -18.25 -19.98
CA GLY A 47 3.25 -19.29 -19.47
C GLY A 47 4.66 -18.81 -19.07
N LYS A 48 4.91 -17.49 -19.15
CA LYS A 48 6.23 -16.90 -18.83
C LYS A 48 6.17 -15.85 -17.71
N LEU A 49 5.13 -15.03 -17.69
CA LEU A 49 4.93 -13.99 -16.70
C LEU A 49 3.44 -13.71 -16.55
N THR A 50 2.94 -13.71 -15.34
CA THR A 50 1.59 -13.24 -15.00
C THR A 50 1.65 -11.77 -14.61
N VAL A 51 0.78 -10.95 -15.20
CA VAL A 51 0.64 -9.53 -14.87
C VAL A 51 -0.68 -9.33 -14.12
N LEU A 52 -0.60 -8.84 -12.90
CA LEU A 52 -1.76 -8.50 -12.08
C LEU A 52 -2.06 -7.01 -12.21
N MET A 53 -3.31 -6.67 -12.47
CA MET A 53 -3.81 -5.31 -12.39
C MET A 53 -4.02 -4.95 -10.92
N GLY A 54 -3.24 -4.02 -10.40
CA GLY A 54 -3.33 -3.57 -9.02
C GLY A 54 -3.91 -2.16 -8.89
N LEU A 55 -4.36 -1.84 -7.68
CA LEU A 55 -4.63 -0.46 -7.26
C LEU A 55 -4.06 -0.24 -5.87
N GLU A 56 -3.30 0.82 -5.69
CA GLU A 56 -2.89 1.33 -4.40
C GLU A 56 -3.87 2.43 -3.96
N SER A 57 -4.90 2.00 -3.21
CA SER A 57 -5.95 2.87 -2.72
C SER A 57 -5.45 3.74 -1.56
N ASN A 58 -5.93 4.97 -1.51
CA ASN A 58 -5.55 5.92 -0.46
C ASN A 58 -6.54 5.87 0.70
N LEU A 59 -6.03 5.86 1.94
CA LEU A 59 -6.79 6.21 3.12
C LEU A 59 -7.12 7.71 3.07
N ILE A 60 -8.40 8.07 3.01
CA ILE A 60 -8.84 9.45 2.76
C ILE A 60 -9.66 10.08 3.88
N SER A 61 -9.95 9.33 4.95
CA SER A 61 -10.68 9.86 6.12
C SER A 61 -10.23 9.20 7.42
N LEU A 62 -10.51 9.86 8.55
CA LEU A 62 -10.36 9.29 9.89
C LEU A 62 -11.34 8.15 10.17
N GLU A 63 -12.42 8.07 9.40
CA GLU A 63 -13.41 7.00 9.48
C GLU A 63 -13.02 5.74 8.70
N GLY A 64 -11.80 5.72 8.10
CA GLY A 64 -11.27 4.57 7.41
C GLY A 64 -11.78 4.42 5.97
N GLU A 65 -12.26 5.48 5.35
CA GLU A 65 -12.70 5.42 3.95
C GLU A 65 -11.51 5.36 2.99
N LEU A 66 -11.64 4.54 1.96
CA LEU A 66 -10.69 4.46 0.85
C LEU A 66 -11.24 5.17 -0.38
N ASP A 67 -10.33 5.58 -1.26
CA ASP A 67 -10.70 6.33 -2.47
C ASP A 67 -11.11 5.46 -3.66
N VAL A 68 -11.19 4.15 -3.48
CA VAL A 68 -11.74 3.22 -4.47
C VAL A 68 -13.19 2.87 -4.12
N PRO A 69 -14.18 3.21 -4.96
CA PRO A 69 -15.55 2.77 -4.77
C PRO A 69 -15.68 1.25 -4.92
N GLU A 70 -16.48 0.60 -4.07
CA GLU A 70 -16.67 -0.85 -4.07
C GLU A 70 -17.06 -1.42 -5.46
N ALA A 71 -17.87 -0.68 -6.22
CA ALA A 71 -18.28 -1.06 -7.58
C ALA A 71 -17.13 -1.26 -8.58
N TYR A 72 -15.93 -0.76 -8.28
CA TYR A 72 -14.76 -0.90 -9.16
C TYR A 72 -13.76 -1.94 -8.67
N ARG A 73 -14.00 -2.54 -7.51
CA ARG A 73 -13.08 -3.50 -6.91
C ARG A 73 -12.84 -4.73 -7.81
N GLU A 74 -13.85 -5.20 -8.51
CA GLU A 74 -13.79 -6.37 -9.40
C GLU A 74 -12.84 -6.21 -10.60
N TYR A 75 -12.44 -4.96 -10.93
CA TYR A 75 -11.46 -4.72 -12.00
C TYR A 75 -10.03 -5.09 -11.60
N PHE A 76 -9.75 -5.20 -10.31
CA PHE A 76 -8.40 -5.38 -9.79
C PHE A 76 -8.16 -6.82 -9.33
N ASP A 77 -7.00 -7.37 -9.73
CA ASP A 77 -6.52 -8.67 -9.28
C ASP A 77 -5.93 -8.58 -7.86
N ILE A 78 -5.43 -7.39 -7.48
CA ILE A 78 -4.86 -7.11 -6.15
C ILE A 78 -5.15 -5.66 -5.75
N LEU A 79 -5.54 -5.46 -4.50
CA LEU A 79 -5.81 -4.15 -3.93
C LEU A 79 -4.90 -3.88 -2.74
N LEU A 80 -4.20 -2.76 -2.80
CA LEU A 80 -3.31 -2.29 -1.76
C LEU A 80 -3.93 -1.06 -1.07
N MET A 81 -3.56 -0.83 0.18
CA MET A 81 -3.97 0.37 0.92
C MET A 81 -2.75 1.06 1.51
N GLY A 82 -2.62 2.36 1.25
CA GLY A 82 -1.61 3.22 1.82
C GLY A 82 -2.13 4.59 2.22
N PHE A 83 -1.31 5.35 2.93
CA PHE A 83 -1.57 6.76 3.24
C PHE A 83 -0.60 7.66 2.47
N HIS A 84 -1.13 8.58 1.68
CA HIS A 84 -0.34 9.53 0.91
C HIS A 84 -0.73 10.97 1.21
N LEU A 85 0.24 11.82 1.51
CA LEU A 85 0.03 13.26 1.69
C LEU A 85 -0.57 13.96 0.47
N SER A 86 -0.37 13.37 -0.71
CA SER A 86 -0.92 13.84 -1.98
C SER A 86 -2.34 13.35 -2.27
N ALA A 87 -2.92 12.51 -1.43
CA ALA A 87 -4.32 12.11 -1.56
C ALA A 87 -5.25 13.22 -1.05
N ARG A 88 -6.38 13.43 -1.74
CA ARG A 88 -7.40 14.40 -1.33
C ARG A 88 -8.34 13.78 -0.30
N PRO A 89 -8.36 14.26 0.96
CA PRO A 89 -9.25 13.78 2.00
C PRO A 89 -10.74 14.09 1.72
N THR A 90 -11.62 13.55 2.55
CA THR A 90 -13.08 13.72 2.37
C THR A 90 -13.58 15.06 2.87
N THR A 91 -12.98 15.61 3.94
CA THR A 91 -13.39 16.87 4.57
C THR A 91 -12.27 17.90 4.62
N LEU A 92 -12.63 19.18 4.77
CA LEU A 92 -11.65 20.27 4.93
C LEU A 92 -10.83 20.14 6.22
N SER A 93 -11.42 19.63 7.30
CA SER A 93 -10.73 19.41 8.57
C SER A 93 -9.68 18.30 8.43
N GLU A 94 -9.98 17.23 7.70
CA GLU A 94 -9.02 16.18 7.39
C GLU A 94 -7.94 16.65 6.41
N CYS A 95 -8.30 17.49 5.44
CA CYS A 95 -7.33 18.11 4.56
C CYS A 95 -6.30 18.93 5.35
N TRP A 96 -6.77 19.76 6.28
CA TRP A 96 -5.87 20.49 7.17
C TRP A 96 -5.00 19.55 7.99
N MET A 97 -5.58 18.50 8.59
CA MET A 97 -4.86 17.57 9.44
C MET A 97 -3.84 16.72 8.66
N PHE A 98 -4.22 16.18 7.50
CA PHE A 98 -3.37 15.27 6.73
C PHE A 98 -2.27 15.99 5.96
N GLN A 99 -2.58 17.14 5.35
CA GLN A 99 -1.68 17.82 4.43
C GLN A 99 -0.92 18.99 5.04
N ILE A 100 -1.43 19.60 6.11
CA ILE A 100 -0.84 20.79 6.74
C ILE A 100 -0.28 20.43 8.11
N ALA A 101 -1.11 19.90 9.01
CA ALA A 101 -0.68 19.61 10.37
C ALA A 101 0.26 18.39 10.46
N ASN A 102 0.06 17.39 9.61
CA ASN A 102 0.86 16.14 9.63
C ASN A 102 2.35 16.37 9.37
N PRO A 103 2.79 17.10 8.33
CA PRO A 103 4.21 17.40 8.12
C PRO A 103 4.89 18.12 9.28
N TRP A 104 4.13 18.90 10.07
CA TRP A 104 4.61 19.54 11.29
C TRP A 104 4.60 18.60 12.49
N ALA A 105 3.64 17.66 12.53
CA ALA A 105 3.52 16.66 13.59
C ALA A 105 4.61 15.59 13.50
N GLU A 106 5.12 15.26 12.31
CA GLU A 106 6.28 14.37 12.13
C GLU A 106 7.50 14.82 12.94
N GLN A 107 7.65 16.13 13.17
CA GLN A 107 8.72 16.69 13.98
C GLN A 107 8.42 16.71 15.49
N ARG A 108 7.16 16.53 15.91
CA ARG A 108 6.69 16.59 17.29
C ARG A 108 5.62 15.54 17.54
N TYR A 109 5.98 14.25 17.47
CA TYR A 109 5.06 13.15 17.70
C TYR A 109 4.33 13.28 19.04
N SER A 110 3.04 13.67 19.01
CA SER A 110 2.18 13.52 20.16
C SER A 110 1.57 12.13 20.15
N GLU A 111 1.52 11.47 21.30
CA GLU A 111 0.84 10.19 21.50
C GLU A 111 -0.59 10.21 20.97
N ARG A 112 -1.30 11.31 21.19
CA ARG A 112 -2.67 11.53 20.69
C ARG A 112 -2.75 11.48 19.15
N TYR A 113 -1.70 11.92 18.46
CA TYR A 113 -1.67 11.92 17.00
C TYR A 113 -1.47 10.50 16.47
N ARG A 114 -0.57 9.74 17.09
CA ARG A 114 -0.33 8.32 16.80
C ARG A 114 -1.59 7.48 17.03
N GLN A 115 -2.29 7.69 18.13
CA GLN A 115 -3.55 7.02 18.43
C GLN A 115 -4.61 7.29 17.35
N LYS A 116 -4.80 8.54 16.93
CA LYS A 116 -5.75 8.89 15.86
C LYS A 116 -5.39 8.23 14.52
N ALA A 117 -4.11 8.21 14.18
CA ALA A 117 -3.62 7.53 13.00
C ALA A 117 -3.93 6.03 13.05
N THR A 118 -3.58 5.40 14.16
CA THR A 118 -3.83 3.98 14.39
C THR A 118 -5.32 3.65 14.29
N GLU A 119 -6.19 4.43 14.93
CA GLU A 119 -7.65 4.24 14.85
C GLU A 119 -8.18 4.36 13.42
N ALA A 120 -7.69 5.31 12.61
CA ALA A 120 -8.10 5.45 11.22
C ALA A 120 -7.71 4.22 10.38
N TYR A 121 -6.49 3.70 10.59
CA TYR A 121 -6.03 2.48 9.95
C TYR A 121 -6.82 1.24 10.38
N LEU A 122 -7.10 1.08 11.68
CA LEU A 122 -7.93 -0.02 12.19
C LEU A 122 -9.32 0.00 11.57
N ARG A 123 -9.97 1.16 11.50
CA ARG A 123 -11.26 1.30 10.81
C ARG A 123 -11.17 0.96 9.32
N ALA A 124 -10.07 1.35 8.65
CA ALA A 124 -9.88 1.03 7.25
C ALA A 124 -9.72 -0.48 7.03
N ILE A 125 -8.95 -1.17 7.87
CA ILE A 125 -8.76 -2.63 7.82
C ILE A 125 -10.08 -3.35 8.09
N GLU A 126 -10.87 -2.89 9.04
CA GLU A 126 -12.15 -3.49 9.40
C GLU A 126 -13.23 -3.31 8.32
N LYS A 127 -13.31 -2.10 7.74
CA LYS A 127 -14.40 -1.74 6.83
C LYS A 127 -14.18 -2.14 5.38
N ASN A 128 -12.92 -2.26 4.97
CA ASN A 128 -12.60 -2.45 3.56
C ASN A 128 -11.93 -3.80 3.33
N ARG A 129 -12.07 -4.30 2.11
CA ARG A 129 -11.34 -5.49 1.66
C ARG A 129 -10.18 -5.05 0.78
N PHE A 130 -8.96 -5.29 1.23
CA PHE A 130 -7.73 -5.11 0.46
C PHE A 130 -6.72 -6.18 0.89
N ASP A 131 -5.70 -6.41 0.07
CA ASP A 131 -4.80 -7.55 0.23
C ASP A 131 -3.54 -7.19 0.99
N ILE A 132 -3.00 -5.97 0.75
CA ILE A 132 -1.72 -5.53 1.30
C ILE A 132 -1.85 -4.14 1.90
N LEU A 133 -1.35 -3.98 3.13
CA LEU A 133 -1.11 -2.70 3.76
C LEU A 133 0.31 -2.24 3.41
N VAL A 134 0.44 -1.24 2.53
CA VAL A 134 1.73 -0.76 2.02
C VAL A 134 2.33 0.32 2.90
N HIS A 135 3.67 0.34 2.99
CA HIS A 135 4.50 1.28 3.76
C HIS A 135 3.82 1.82 5.03
N PRO A 136 3.32 0.94 5.94
CA PRO A 136 2.56 1.34 7.12
C PRO A 136 3.39 2.24 8.01
N GLY A 137 2.84 3.40 8.35
CA GLY A 137 3.54 4.40 9.17
C GLY A 137 4.28 5.49 8.37
N LEU A 138 4.35 5.39 7.04
CA LEU A 138 4.90 6.45 6.21
C LEU A 138 4.07 7.72 6.38
N HIS A 139 4.72 8.81 6.81
CA HIS A 139 4.11 10.10 7.11
C HIS A 139 3.10 10.12 8.28
N TRP A 140 2.72 8.97 8.85
CA TRP A 140 1.76 8.92 9.93
C TRP A 140 2.12 7.81 10.95
N PRO A 141 2.64 8.15 12.14
CA PRO A 141 3.12 7.16 13.10
C PRO A 141 1.99 6.26 13.60
N LEU A 142 2.27 4.97 13.75
CA LEU A 142 1.29 3.95 14.11
C LEU A 142 1.71 3.16 15.36
N GLU A 143 0.74 2.58 16.03
CA GLU A 143 0.93 1.51 17.01
C GLU A 143 0.99 0.18 16.26
N TYR A 144 2.18 -0.17 15.77
CA TYR A 144 2.39 -1.30 14.84
C TYR A 144 1.82 -2.63 15.33
N GLN A 145 1.90 -2.90 16.63
CA GLN A 145 1.35 -4.13 17.21
C GLN A 145 -0.15 -4.25 16.96
N LYS A 146 -0.91 -3.18 17.23
CA LYS A 146 -2.36 -3.15 17.00
C LYS A 146 -2.72 -3.30 15.52
N ILE A 147 -1.93 -2.67 14.65
CA ILE A 147 -2.11 -2.79 13.20
C ILE A 147 -1.86 -4.22 12.73
N ALA A 148 -0.79 -4.86 13.22
CA ALA A 148 -0.46 -6.24 12.87
C ALA A 148 -1.54 -7.22 13.33
N GLU A 149 -2.05 -7.06 14.56
CA GLU A 149 -3.17 -7.85 15.09
C GLU A 149 -4.43 -7.73 14.22
N ALA A 150 -4.77 -6.51 13.79
CA ALA A 150 -5.89 -6.27 12.90
C ALA A 150 -5.63 -6.86 11.50
N CYS A 151 -4.47 -6.65 10.92
CA CYS A 151 -4.10 -7.23 9.63
C CYS A 151 -4.20 -8.76 9.66
N GLN A 152 -3.70 -9.40 10.70
CA GLN A 152 -3.82 -10.86 10.88
C GLN A 152 -5.28 -11.29 10.96
N ALA A 153 -6.11 -10.60 11.75
CA ALA A 153 -7.52 -10.95 11.96
C ALA A 153 -8.36 -10.82 10.67
N TYR A 154 -8.01 -9.88 9.79
CA TYR A 154 -8.72 -9.62 8.54
C TYR A 154 -8.03 -10.19 7.29
N GLY A 155 -6.93 -10.94 7.46
CA GLY A 155 -6.21 -11.58 6.36
C GLY A 155 -5.48 -10.62 5.44
N VAL A 156 -5.06 -9.46 5.95
CA VAL A 156 -4.28 -8.44 5.24
C VAL A 156 -2.80 -8.69 5.47
N ALA A 157 -1.98 -8.70 4.41
CA ALA A 157 -0.53 -8.74 4.55
C ALA A 157 0.04 -7.34 4.81
N MET A 158 1.16 -7.26 5.52
CA MET A 158 1.90 -6.01 5.75
C MET A 158 3.16 -5.96 4.88
N GLU A 159 3.42 -4.83 4.25
CA GLU A 159 4.58 -4.64 3.39
C GLU A 159 5.87 -4.45 4.20
N ILE A 160 6.93 -5.13 3.75
CA ILE A 160 8.34 -4.79 4.02
C ILE A 160 8.91 -4.25 2.70
N SER A 161 8.91 -2.94 2.53
CA SER A 161 9.35 -2.30 1.29
C SER A 161 10.88 -2.36 1.13
N ALA A 162 11.33 -2.76 -0.06
CA ALA A 162 12.75 -2.66 -0.41
C ALA A 162 13.18 -1.21 -0.73
N ARG A 163 12.24 -0.27 -0.78
CA ARG A 163 12.52 1.15 -0.92
C ARG A 163 12.91 1.75 0.44
N PRO A 164 14.16 2.20 0.65
CA PRO A 164 14.66 2.54 2.01
C PRO A 164 13.85 3.60 2.73
N LYS A 165 13.24 4.54 2.00
CA LYS A 165 12.40 5.60 2.58
C LYS A 165 11.00 5.12 3.00
N HIS A 166 10.58 3.93 2.56
CA HIS A 166 9.27 3.34 2.84
C HIS A 166 9.33 2.23 3.89
N LEU A 167 10.51 1.77 4.26
CA LEU A 167 10.73 0.88 5.40
C LEU A 167 10.80 1.73 6.68
N ILE A 168 9.69 1.85 7.40
CA ILE A 168 9.53 2.80 8.51
C ILE A 168 9.76 2.14 9.87
N PHE A 169 9.49 0.86 10.01
CA PHE A 169 9.69 0.12 11.27
C PHE A 169 11.05 -0.58 11.31
N ASN A 170 11.54 -0.80 12.52
CA ASN A 170 12.83 -1.45 12.77
C ASN A 170 12.66 -2.96 13.04
N GLU A 171 13.79 -3.67 13.15
CA GLU A 171 13.83 -5.13 13.35
C GLU A 171 13.04 -5.57 14.61
N ASN A 172 13.13 -4.84 15.73
CA ASN A 172 12.40 -5.19 16.94
C ASN A 172 10.89 -5.05 16.75
N GLN A 173 10.44 -3.99 16.08
CA GLN A 173 9.04 -3.81 15.74
C GLN A 173 8.55 -4.90 14.78
N THR A 174 9.38 -5.28 13.81
CA THR A 174 9.05 -6.38 12.88
C THR A 174 8.86 -7.69 13.61
N ARG A 175 9.79 -8.04 14.53
CA ARG A 175 9.65 -9.26 15.35
C ARG A 175 8.39 -9.25 16.22
N GLN A 176 8.09 -8.14 16.88
CA GLN A 176 6.86 -7.99 17.66
C GLN A 176 5.60 -8.18 16.81
N MET A 177 5.58 -7.57 15.61
CA MET A 177 4.47 -7.77 14.68
C MET A 177 4.37 -9.23 14.20
N ALA A 178 5.50 -9.89 13.93
CA ALA A 178 5.52 -11.29 13.50
C ALA A 178 4.94 -12.24 14.56
N GLU A 179 5.09 -11.93 15.86
CA GLU A 179 4.48 -12.68 16.96
C GLU A 179 2.95 -12.71 16.91
N THR A 180 2.31 -11.77 16.23
CA THR A 180 0.85 -11.78 16.00
C THR A 180 0.40 -12.82 14.97
N GLY A 181 1.33 -13.36 14.18
CA GLY A 181 1.04 -14.25 13.06
C GLY A 181 0.63 -13.51 11.77
N VAL A 182 0.79 -12.17 11.72
CA VAL A 182 0.56 -11.40 10.49
C VAL A 182 1.50 -11.86 9.38
N GLN A 183 1.00 -11.92 8.16
CA GLN A 183 1.82 -12.20 7.00
C GLN A 183 2.52 -10.94 6.51
N PHE A 184 3.81 -11.06 6.17
CA PHE A 184 4.54 -10.01 5.50
C PHE A 184 4.69 -10.32 4.01
N VAL A 185 4.67 -9.27 3.20
CA VAL A 185 5.00 -9.31 1.79
C VAL A 185 6.19 -8.38 1.54
N ILE A 186 7.13 -8.86 0.74
CA ILE A 186 8.30 -8.06 0.34
C ILE A 186 8.10 -7.64 -1.10
N ASP A 187 8.23 -6.36 -1.37
CA ASP A 187 8.17 -5.81 -2.72
C ASP A 187 9.23 -4.72 -2.95
N SER A 188 9.32 -4.25 -4.18
CA SER A 188 10.31 -3.26 -4.59
C SER A 188 9.77 -1.85 -4.58
N ASP A 189 8.46 -1.64 -4.53
CA ASP A 189 7.80 -0.35 -4.74
C ASP A 189 8.48 0.43 -5.92
N GLY A 190 8.71 -0.31 -7.00
CA GLY A 190 9.54 0.13 -8.12
C GLY A 190 8.80 1.08 -9.03
N HIS A 191 9.33 2.31 -9.20
CA HIS A 191 8.80 3.34 -10.08
C HIS A 191 9.54 3.44 -11.41
N LYS A 192 10.63 2.65 -11.57
CA LYS A 192 11.46 2.61 -12.76
C LYS A 192 11.78 1.16 -13.13
N PRO A 193 12.03 0.87 -14.42
CA PRO A 193 12.38 -0.48 -14.86
C PRO A 193 13.55 -1.11 -14.08
N GLU A 194 14.52 -0.29 -13.67
CA GLU A 194 15.72 -0.74 -12.94
C GLU A 194 15.39 -1.19 -11.51
N GLU A 195 14.30 -0.71 -10.93
CA GLU A 195 13.91 -0.98 -9.55
C GLU A 195 13.06 -2.26 -9.43
N ILE A 196 12.41 -2.69 -10.54
CA ILE A 196 11.52 -3.84 -10.54
C ILE A 196 12.24 -5.12 -10.08
N GLY A 197 11.70 -5.76 -9.02
CA GLY A 197 12.25 -7.00 -8.46
C GLY A 197 13.56 -6.82 -7.69
N ARG A 198 13.98 -5.60 -7.37
CA ARG A 198 15.11 -5.35 -6.48
C ARG A 198 14.66 -5.40 -5.02
N VAL A 199 14.57 -6.58 -4.47
CA VAL A 199 14.01 -6.84 -3.12
C VAL A 199 15.05 -7.35 -2.11
N GLN A 200 16.31 -7.50 -2.51
CA GLN A 200 17.33 -8.12 -1.66
C GLN A 200 17.52 -7.41 -0.31
N SER A 201 17.51 -6.07 -0.30
CA SER A 201 17.64 -5.30 0.95
C SER A 201 16.50 -5.55 1.95
N ALA A 202 15.29 -5.77 1.46
CA ALA A 202 14.15 -6.09 2.31
C ALA A 202 14.17 -7.56 2.76
N ILE A 203 14.67 -8.48 1.93
CA ILE A 203 14.94 -9.87 2.33
C ILE A 203 15.97 -9.90 3.45
N ASP A 204 17.13 -9.26 3.25
CA ASP A 204 18.20 -9.18 4.24
C ASP A 204 17.73 -8.56 5.57
N PHE A 205 16.78 -7.62 5.50
CA PHE A 205 16.14 -7.04 6.68
C PHE A 205 15.20 -8.04 7.37
N ALA A 206 14.38 -8.76 6.63
CA ALA A 206 13.40 -9.70 7.16
C ALA A 206 14.03 -10.96 7.77
N GLU A 207 15.25 -11.31 7.36
CA GLU A 207 16.00 -12.47 7.87
C GLU A 207 16.75 -12.20 9.19
N ARG A 208 16.78 -10.95 9.69
CA ARG A 208 17.42 -10.55 10.96
C ARG A 208 16.48 -10.63 12.15
#